data_e5adf506ea480b876c827e3be208d5dd
#
_entry.id   e5adf506ea480b876c827e3be208d5dd
#
_cell.length_a   1.000
_cell.length_b   1.000
_cell.length_c   1.000
_cell.angle_alpha   90.00
_cell.angle_beta   90.00
_cell.angle_gamma   90.00
#
_symmetry.space_group_name_H-M   'P 1'
#
loop_
_entity.id
_entity.type
_entity.pdbx_description
1 polymer ?
#
loop_
_entity_poly.entity_id
_entity_poly.type
_entity_poly.pdbx_seq_one_letter_code
_entity_poly.pdbx_strand_id
1 'polypeptide(L)'
;MRFNFSPPRRLLIAACVAGGTALAGLPAAAQTTWPTKPVKIIVPFAPGGTTDILARAVAPELTKAFGQPFVVENRAGAGGNVGADAVAKAPADGYTLLMGTVGTHAINKALYAKMPFDSQKDFAPITLVAGVPNVMVMNTEKAAALRINSVDDFIKYARANPGKLSMASSGNGTSIHLAGELFKSMTGTFMTHIPYRGSGPALLDLIGGNVDVMFDNLPSSLPQIKAGKLKAFAVTSAQRSAALPDAPTLEEAGKLKGFDASSWFGLLAPAATPPEIVSRIQQEVAKSLGTAAIKEKMLGQGAIPSGNTPAQFTDFINAEHKKWAQVVKVSGAKVD
;
A
#
# COMPACT_ATOMS: atom_id res chain seq x y z
N MET A 1 72.00 -66.90 47.22
CA MET A 1 72.41 -65.62 46.59
C MET A 1 71.16 -64.99 46.00
N ARG A 2 70.62 -63.93 46.62
CA ARG A 2 69.46 -63.18 46.15
C ARG A 2 69.94 -61.89 45.52
N PHE A 3 69.62 -61.68 44.29
CA PHE A 3 69.77 -60.35 43.64
C PHE A 3 68.43 -59.68 43.49
N ASN A 4 68.31 -58.54 44.18
CA ASN A 4 67.19 -57.61 44.03
C ASN A 4 67.46 -56.65 42.86
N PHE A 5 66.61 -56.57 41.86
CA PHE A 5 66.64 -55.50 40.87
C PHE A 5 65.40 -54.63 41.02
N SER A 6 65.61 -53.39 41.44
CA SER A 6 64.59 -52.34 41.40
C SER A 6 64.60 -51.65 40.04
N PRO A 7 63.48 -51.42 39.35
CA PRO A 7 63.44 -50.64 38.12
C PRO A 7 63.37 -49.09 38.39
N PRO A 8 63.91 -48.26 37.51
CA PRO A 8 64.02 -46.81 37.72
C PRO A 8 62.71 -46.08 37.46
N ARG A 9 62.37 -45.25 38.43
CA ARG A 9 61.25 -44.26 38.41
C ARG A 9 61.53 -43.08 37.50
N ARG A 10 61.51 -43.17 36.16
CA ARG A 10 61.70 -42.02 35.26
C ARG A 10 60.98 -42.18 33.89
N LEU A 11 59.68 -42.46 33.86
CA LEU A 11 58.95 -42.47 32.58
C LEU A 11 57.40 -42.26 32.76
N LEU A 12 57.02 -41.23 33.51
CA LEU A 12 55.59 -40.89 33.73
C LEU A 12 55.33 -39.38 33.82
N ILE A 13 56.05 -38.53 33.06
CA ILE A 13 55.80 -37.06 32.98
C ILE A 13 55.93 -36.59 31.52
N ALA A 14 55.32 -37.28 30.56
CA ALA A 14 55.31 -36.81 29.16
C ALA A 14 54.02 -37.10 28.42
N ALA A 15 52.89 -37.22 29.11
CA ALA A 15 51.58 -37.52 28.45
C ALA A 15 50.42 -36.57 28.81
N CYS A 16 50.67 -35.36 29.34
CA CYS A 16 49.63 -34.42 29.74
C CYS A 16 49.71 -33.03 29.09
N VAL A 17 50.38 -32.83 27.94
CA VAL A 17 50.47 -31.50 27.28
C VAL A 17 49.94 -31.49 25.84
N ALA A 18 49.24 -32.51 25.37
CA ALA A 18 48.70 -32.58 24.02
C ALA A 18 47.14 -32.56 23.94
N GLY A 19 46.46 -32.09 25.00
CA GLY A 19 45.01 -32.10 25.08
C GLY A 19 44.30 -30.72 25.13
N GLY A 20 44.97 -29.64 24.77
CA GLY A 20 44.42 -28.30 25.05
C GLY A 20 44.59 -27.29 23.92
N THR A 21 44.02 -27.48 22.73
CA THR A 21 43.74 -26.34 21.79
C THR A 21 43.01 -26.86 20.55
N ALA A 22 41.77 -27.28 20.67
CA ALA A 22 40.84 -27.42 19.54
C ALA A 22 39.46 -26.90 19.94
N LEU A 23 39.41 -25.71 20.61
CA LEU A 23 38.23 -24.84 20.48
C LEU A 23 38.43 -24.10 19.13
N ALA A 24 38.18 -24.81 18.03
CA ALA A 24 37.95 -24.22 16.74
C ALA A 24 36.76 -23.29 16.90
N GLY A 25 37.00 -21.99 16.84
CA GLY A 25 35.97 -20.96 16.87
C GLY A 25 34.93 -21.30 15.83
N LEU A 26 33.70 -21.58 16.30
CA LEU A 26 32.52 -21.49 15.45
C LEU A 26 32.60 -20.14 14.76
N PRO A 27 32.51 -20.05 13.42
CA PRO A 27 32.39 -18.76 12.78
C PRO A 27 31.16 -18.09 13.42
N ALA A 28 31.40 -17.02 14.18
CA ALA A 28 30.31 -16.11 14.54
C ALA A 28 29.66 -15.75 13.21
N ALA A 29 28.46 -16.26 12.98
CA ALA A 29 27.66 -15.85 11.85
C ALA A 29 27.64 -14.33 11.91
N ALA A 30 28.43 -13.68 11.05
CA ALA A 30 28.46 -12.24 10.95
C ALA A 30 27.02 -11.85 10.71
N GLN A 31 26.36 -11.32 11.75
CA GLN A 31 25.05 -10.70 11.61
C GLN A 31 25.25 -9.67 10.50
N THR A 32 24.75 -10.00 9.32
CA THR A 32 24.80 -9.09 8.20
C THR A 32 24.18 -7.78 8.67
N THR A 33 25.00 -6.74 8.77
CA THR A 33 24.57 -5.41 9.26
C THR A 33 23.75 -4.74 8.18
N TRP A 34 22.64 -5.39 7.75
CA TRP A 34 21.67 -4.78 6.83
C TRP A 34 20.84 -3.76 7.61
N PRO A 35 20.56 -2.58 7.04
CA PRO A 35 21.11 -2.01 5.81
C PRO A 35 22.45 -1.31 6.04
N THR A 36 23.37 -1.36 5.06
CA THR A 36 24.65 -0.64 5.06
C THR A 36 24.68 0.53 4.08
N LYS A 37 23.61 0.70 3.28
CA LYS A 37 23.44 1.74 2.27
C LYS A 37 21.96 2.14 2.21
N PRO A 38 21.61 3.26 1.53
CA PRO A 38 20.22 3.70 1.41
C PRO A 38 19.29 2.62 0.83
N VAL A 39 18.08 2.52 1.39
CA VAL A 39 16.99 1.64 0.94
C VAL A 39 15.98 2.47 0.17
N LYS A 40 15.53 1.98 -0.99
CA LYS A 40 14.51 2.63 -1.81
C LYS A 40 13.13 2.09 -1.49
N ILE A 41 12.15 2.98 -1.35
CA ILE A 41 10.73 2.65 -1.34
C ILE A 41 10.12 3.17 -2.65
N ILE A 42 9.81 2.26 -3.56
CA ILE A 42 9.18 2.59 -4.83
C ILE A 42 7.69 2.85 -4.58
N VAL A 43 7.24 4.04 -4.97
CA VAL A 43 5.84 4.45 -5.02
C VAL A 43 5.40 4.36 -6.48
N PRO A 44 4.44 3.48 -6.84
CA PRO A 44 4.10 3.21 -8.24
C PRO A 44 3.17 4.25 -8.88
N PHE A 45 3.10 5.46 -8.32
CA PHE A 45 2.28 6.58 -8.77
C PHE A 45 3.03 7.91 -8.68
N ALA A 46 2.49 8.94 -9.35
CA ALA A 46 3.00 10.31 -9.24
C ALA A 46 2.92 10.84 -7.80
N PRO A 47 3.79 11.79 -7.43
CA PRO A 47 3.78 12.41 -6.10
C PRO A 47 2.44 13.06 -5.75
N GLY A 48 2.17 13.20 -4.43
CA GLY A 48 1.01 13.92 -3.88
C GLY A 48 -0.25 13.08 -3.72
N GLY A 49 -0.28 11.82 -4.18
CA GLY A 49 -1.36 10.88 -3.88
C GLY A 49 -1.14 10.13 -2.54
N THR A 50 -2.18 9.43 -2.08
CA THR A 50 -2.15 8.69 -0.80
C THR A 50 -0.99 7.71 -0.69
N THR A 51 -0.62 7.01 -1.76
CA THR A 51 0.54 6.10 -1.76
C THR A 51 1.84 6.83 -1.40
N ASP A 52 2.04 8.01 -1.96
CA ASP A 52 3.21 8.86 -1.70
C ASP A 52 3.18 9.43 -0.27
N ILE A 53 2.01 9.89 0.19
CA ILE A 53 1.79 10.40 1.55
C ILE A 53 2.16 9.32 2.59
N LEU A 54 1.67 8.09 2.43
CA LEU A 54 1.93 7.00 3.37
C LEU A 54 3.39 6.52 3.30
N ALA A 55 3.99 6.43 2.12
CA ALA A 55 5.40 6.10 1.99
C ALA A 55 6.30 7.14 2.71
N ARG A 56 6.00 8.43 2.53
CA ARG A 56 6.72 9.53 3.22
C ARG A 56 6.39 9.66 4.70
N ALA A 57 5.32 9.04 5.19
CA ALA A 57 5.05 8.94 6.62
C ALA A 57 5.90 7.84 7.29
N VAL A 58 6.15 6.73 6.58
CA VAL A 58 6.87 5.56 7.10
C VAL A 58 8.39 5.68 6.92
N ALA A 59 8.86 6.24 5.80
CA ALA A 59 10.28 6.30 5.45
C ALA A 59 11.18 6.98 6.51
N PRO A 60 10.81 8.12 7.13
CA PRO A 60 11.60 8.74 8.18
C PRO A 60 11.74 7.86 9.43
N GLU A 61 10.70 7.14 9.79
CA GLU A 61 10.69 6.24 10.95
C GLU A 61 11.63 5.05 10.72
N LEU A 62 11.60 4.47 9.53
CA LEU A 62 12.55 3.43 9.13
C LEU A 62 13.99 3.97 9.07
N THR A 63 14.19 5.19 8.56
CA THR A 63 15.50 5.85 8.57
C THR A 63 16.04 5.97 9.99
N LYS A 64 15.21 6.41 10.94
CA LYS A 64 15.57 6.54 12.36
C LYS A 64 15.89 5.19 12.98
N ALA A 65 15.10 4.15 12.68
CA ALA A 65 15.25 2.83 13.26
C ALA A 65 16.52 2.11 12.77
N PHE A 66 16.83 2.23 11.47
CA PHE A 66 17.94 1.49 10.84
C PHE A 66 19.23 2.29 10.68
N GLY A 67 19.23 3.60 10.93
CA GLY A 67 20.41 4.45 10.77
C GLY A 67 20.88 4.65 9.32
N GLN A 68 20.10 4.18 8.32
CA GLN A 68 20.35 4.37 6.90
C GLN A 68 19.13 5.03 6.23
N PRO A 69 19.32 5.89 5.23
CA PRO A 69 18.21 6.56 4.57
C PRO A 69 17.23 5.57 3.89
N PHE A 70 15.94 5.73 4.16
CA PHE A 70 14.86 5.13 3.36
C PHE A 70 14.32 6.22 2.43
N VAL A 71 14.55 6.07 1.12
CA VAL A 71 14.29 7.12 0.12
C VAL A 71 13.07 6.73 -0.72
N VAL A 72 12.08 7.62 -0.78
CA VAL A 72 10.88 7.43 -1.61
C VAL A 72 11.19 7.84 -3.05
N GLU A 73 10.97 6.91 -4.00
CA GLU A 73 11.14 7.12 -5.44
C GLU A 73 9.81 6.83 -6.16
N ASN A 74 9.28 7.83 -6.89
CA ASN A 74 8.02 7.68 -7.61
C ASN A 74 8.27 7.12 -9.03
N ARG A 75 7.64 5.98 -9.36
CA ARG A 75 7.69 5.32 -10.70
C ARG A 75 6.29 5.05 -11.19
N ALA A 76 5.66 6.06 -11.75
CA ALA A 76 4.27 6.02 -12.18
C ALA A 76 4.08 5.39 -13.57
N GLY A 77 2.94 4.71 -13.77
CA GLY A 77 2.51 4.21 -15.09
C GLY A 77 1.65 2.95 -15.00
N ALA A 78 0.79 2.76 -16.00
CA ALA A 78 -0.07 1.58 -16.17
C ALA A 78 -0.79 1.14 -14.89
N GLY A 79 -1.49 2.07 -14.21
CA GLY A 79 -2.19 1.77 -12.95
C GLY A 79 -1.30 1.26 -11.82
N GLY A 80 -0.02 1.66 -11.81
CA GLY A 80 0.99 1.24 -10.84
C GLY A 80 1.82 0.02 -11.27
N ASN A 81 1.48 -0.62 -12.37
CA ASN A 81 2.18 -1.84 -12.81
C ASN A 81 3.65 -1.58 -13.17
N VAL A 82 4.01 -0.39 -13.69
CA VAL A 82 5.40 -0.03 -14.02
C VAL A 82 6.29 -0.04 -12.77
N GLY A 83 5.84 0.61 -11.70
CA GLY A 83 6.61 0.65 -10.44
C GLY A 83 6.66 -0.71 -9.74
N ALA A 84 5.54 -1.45 -9.74
CA ALA A 84 5.48 -2.79 -9.16
C ALA A 84 6.39 -3.78 -9.91
N ASP A 85 6.37 -3.78 -11.25
CA ASP A 85 7.24 -4.62 -12.09
C ASP A 85 8.74 -4.35 -11.86
N ALA A 86 9.09 -3.07 -11.69
CA ALA A 86 10.46 -2.68 -11.37
C ALA A 86 10.95 -3.27 -10.03
N VAL A 87 10.06 -3.41 -9.04
CA VAL A 87 10.40 -4.05 -7.75
C VAL A 87 10.41 -5.57 -7.88
N ALA A 88 9.43 -6.16 -8.57
CA ALA A 88 9.39 -7.60 -8.80
C ALA A 88 10.70 -8.14 -9.41
N LYS A 89 11.35 -7.35 -10.27
CA LYS A 89 12.60 -7.66 -10.96
C LYS A 89 13.87 -7.13 -10.28
N ALA A 90 13.73 -6.46 -9.15
CA ALA A 90 14.88 -5.93 -8.40
C ALA A 90 15.64 -7.06 -7.66
N PRO A 91 16.93 -6.86 -7.33
CA PRO A 91 17.65 -7.77 -6.45
C PRO A 91 16.91 -7.97 -5.13
N ALA A 92 16.82 -9.22 -4.68
CA ALA A 92 16.13 -9.59 -3.45
C ALA A 92 17.01 -9.41 -2.21
N ASP A 93 17.72 -8.28 -2.13
CA ASP A 93 18.68 -7.92 -1.09
C ASP A 93 18.13 -6.98 -0.01
N GLY A 94 16.82 -6.65 -0.11
CA GLY A 94 16.12 -5.77 0.82
C GLY A 94 16.34 -4.27 0.57
N TYR A 95 17.11 -3.86 -0.43
CA TYR A 95 17.37 -2.45 -0.72
C TYR A 95 16.37 -1.79 -1.68
N THR A 96 15.40 -2.56 -2.19
CA THR A 96 14.31 -2.05 -3.01
C THR A 96 12.99 -2.61 -2.50
N LEU A 97 12.14 -1.74 -1.99
CA LEU A 97 10.82 -2.06 -1.46
C LEU A 97 9.74 -1.41 -2.33
N LEU A 98 8.53 -1.94 -2.26
CA LEU A 98 7.35 -1.38 -2.91
C LEU A 98 6.36 -0.88 -1.86
N MET A 99 5.84 0.32 -2.02
CA MET A 99 4.56 0.70 -1.41
C MET A 99 3.45 0.21 -2.36
N GLY A 100 3.06 -1.06 -2.20
CA GLY A 100 2.01 -1.69 -2.98
C GLY A 100 0.62 -1.21 -2.58
N THR A 101 -0.35 -1.43 -3.46
CA THR A 101 -1.73 -1.00 -3.27
C THR A 101 -2.70 -2.10 -3.64
N VAL A 102 -3.96 -1.93 -3.25
CA VAL A 102 -5.06 -2.80 -3.70
C VAL A 102 -5.10 -2.95 -5.22
N GLY A 103 -4.75 -1.88 -5.98
CA GLY A 103 -4.68 -1.91 -7.44
C GLY A 103 -3.66 -2.92 -7.93
N THR A 104 -2.41 -2.76 -7.53
CA THR A 104 -1.29 -3.59 -8.00
C THR A 104 -1.33 -5.03 -7.48
N HIS A 105 -1.91 -5.27 -6.28
CA HIS A 105 -1.85 -6.57 -5.60
C HIS A 105 -3.21 -7.25 -5.38
N ALA A 106 -4.31 -6.72 -5.95
CA ALA A 106 -5.60 -7.39 -5.92
C ALA A 106 -6.40 -7.17 -7.21
N ILE A 107 -6.54 -5.92 -7.69
CA ILE A 107 -7.43 -5.57 -8.81
C ILE A 107 -6.83 -5.97 -10.15
N ASN A 108 -5.56 -5.57 -10.42
CA ASN A 108 -4.98 -5.61 -11.77
C ASN A 108 -4.89 -7.02 -12.34
N LYS A 109 -4.70 -8.05 -11.49
CA LYS A 109 -4.71 -9.45 -11.91
C LYS A 109 -6.04 -9.89 -12.55
N ALA A 110 -7.17 -9.31 -12.10
CA ALA A 110 -8.49 -9.62 -12.65
C ALA A 110 -8.89 -8.71 -13.80
N LEU A 111 -8.25 -7.54 -13.93
CA LEU A 111 -8.64 -6.48 -14.86
C LEU A 111 -7.81 -6.47 -16.14
N TYR A 112 -6.48 -6.67 -16.04
CA TYR A 112 -5.58 -6.64 -17.19
C TYR A 112 -5.49 -8.02 -17.85
N ALA A 113 -5.58 -8.08 -19.18
CA ALA A 113 -5.42 -9.31 -19.93
C ALA A 113 -4.01 -9.92 -19.77
N LYS A 114 -2.99 -9.08 -19.59
CA LYS A 114 -1.59 -9.50 -19.39
C LYS A 114 -0.92 -8.65 -18.33
N MET A 115 -0.44 -9.29 -17.26
CA MET A 115 0.35 -8.66 -16.21
C MET A 115 1.84 -8.90 -16.46
N PRO A 116 2.72 -7.89 -16.20
CA PRO A 116 4.17 -8.04 -16.32
C PRO A 116 4.80 -8.79 -15.14
N PHE A 117 4.05 -9.04 -14.07
CA PHE A 117 4.46 -9.75 -12.85
C PHE A 117 3.29 -10.56 -12.27
N ASP A 118 3.58 -11.54 -11.44
CA ASP A 118 2.58 -12.23 -10.60
C ASP A 118 2.55 -11.58 -9.21
N SER A 119 1.44 -10.89 -8.90
CA SER A 119 1.27 -10.16 -7.64
C SER A 119 1.31 -11.03 -6.37
N GLN A 120 1.19 -12.36 -6.50
CA GLN A 120 1.23 -13.29 -5.37
C GLN A 120 2.57 -14.04 -5.26
N LYS A 121 3.33 -14.18 -6.37
CA LYS A 121 4.54 -15.01 -6.41
C LYS A 121 5.82 -14.19 -6.46
N ASP A 122 5.78 -12.98 -7.05
CA ASP A 122 6.98 -12.19 -7.29
C ASP A 122 7.31 -11.22 -6.13
N PHE A 123 6.50 -11.26 -5.05
CA PHE A 123 6.67 -10.39 -3.89
C PHE A 123 6.62 -11.17 -2.57
N ALA A 124 7.40 -10.69 -1.61
CA ALA A 124 7.30 -11.03 -0.20
C ALA A 124 6.51 -9.92 0.53
N PRO A 125 5.26 -10.16 0.98
CA PRO A 125 4.52 -9.21 1.79
C PRO A 125 5.24 -8.93 3.11
N ILE A 126 5.40 -7.64 3.46
CA ILE A 126 6.03 -7.22 4.71
C ILE A 126 4.94 -6.89 5.73
N THR A 127 4.09 -5.90 5.43
CA THR A 127 3.00 -5.51 6.32
C THR A 127 1.99 -4.61 5.60
N LEU A 128 0.74 -4.69 6.00
CA LEU A 128 -0.27 -3.69 5.70
C LEU A 128 0.04 -2.41 6.48
N VAL A 129 0.25 -1.30 5.77
CA VAL A 129 0.51 0.01 6.37
C VAL A 129 -0.79 0.65 6.82
N ALA A 130 -1.76 0.76 5.91
CA ALA A 130 -3.07 1.32 6.23
C ALA A 130 -4.20 0.86 5.30
N GLY A 131 -5.40 0.78 5.85
CA GLY A 131 -6.67 0.82 5.13
C GLY A 131 -7.15 2.25 4.97
N VAL A 132 -7.80 2.58 3.84
CA VAL A 132 -8.21 3.93 3.50
C VAL A 132 -9.57 3.90 2.78
N PRO A 133 -10.58 4.67 3.21
CA PRO A 133 -11.77 4.86 2.41
C PRO A 133 -11.46 5.74 1.19
N ASN A 134 -12.17 5.52 0.08
CA ASN A 134 -12.25 6.53 -0.95
C ASN A 134 -13.39 7.51 -0.59
N VAL A 135 -13.36 8.69 -1.19
CA VAL A 135 -14.39 9.72 -1.04
C VAL A 135 -14.82 10.25 -2.41
N MET A 136 -16.12 10.32 -2.64
CA MET A 136 -16.70 10.93 -3.83
C MET A 136 -16.63 12.45 -3.70
N VAL A 137 -15.87 13.10 -4.59
CA VAL A 137 -15.60 14.54 -4.56
C VAL A 137 -15.83 15.19 -5.93
N MET A 138 -16.26 16.43 -5.91
CA MET A 138 -16.32 17.35 -7.07
C MET A 138 -15.66 18.69 -6.71
N ASN A 139 -15.30 19.47 -7.73
CA ASN A 139 -15.00 20.89 -7.53
C ASN A 139 -16.22 21.59 -6.92
N THR A 140 -16.03 22.40 -5.87
CA THR A 140 -17.12 23.02 -5.10
C THR A 140 -17.94 23.98 -5.95
N GLU A 141 -17.31 24.81 -6.76
CA GLU A 141 -17.98 25.79 -7.63
C GLU A 141 -18.77 25.09 -8.74
N LYS A 142 -18.20 24.05 -9.34
CA LYS A 142 -18.85 23.24 -10.38
C LYS A 142 -20.07 22.49 -9.84
N ALA A 143 -19.95 21.90 -8.64
CA ALA A 143 -21.07 21.26 -7.97
C ALA A 143 -22.23 22.26 -7.73
N ALA A 144 -21.91 23.48 -7.27
CA ALA A 144 -22.90 24.54 -7.08
C ALA A 144 -23.52 24.99 -8.40
N ALA A 145 -22.75 25.21 -9.45
CA ALA A 145 -23.24 25.61 -10.77
C ALA A 145 -24.19 24.57 -11.39
N LEU A 146 -23.91 23.28 -11.18
CA LEU A 146 -24.74 22.16 -11.62
C LEU A 146 -25.90 21.84 -10.66
N ARG A 147 -26.00 22.55 -9.53
CA ARG A 147 -26.98 22.33 -8.44
C ARG A 147 -26.92 20.90 -7.88
N ILE A 148 -25.73 20.32 -7.82
CA ILE A 148 -25.48 18.99 -7.25
C ILE A 148 -25.13 19.16 -5.78
N ASN A 149 -26.09 18.88 -4.88
CA ASN A 149 -25.92 19.04 -3.44
C ASN A 149 -25.80 17.72 -2.68
N SER A 150 -26.22 16.63 -3.29
CA SER A 150 -26.25 15.29 -2.70
C SER A 150 -25.84 14.23 -3.73
N VAL A 151 -25.63 12.98 -3.26
CA VAL A 151 -25.42 11.81 -4.13
C VAL A 151 -26.65 11.60 -5.03
N ASP A 152 -27.86 11.78 -4.49
CA ASP A 152 -29.09 11.66 -5.27
C ASP A 152 -29.18 12.71 -6.40
N ASP A 153 -28.78 13.97 -6.14
CA ASP A 153 -28.76 15.01 -7.18
C ASP A 153 -27.73 14.65 -8.26
N PHE A 154 -26.56 14.13 -7.84
CA PHE A 154 -25.55 13.68 -8.79
C PHE A 154 -26.06 12.55 -9.69
N ILE A 155 -26.72 11.54 -9.11
CA ILE A 155 -27.29 10.41 -9.86
C ILE A 155 -28.36 10.93 -10.85
N LYS A 156 -29.26 11.82 -10.42
CA LYS A 156 -30.29 12.42 -11.28
C LYS A 156 -29.65 13.18 -12.43
N TYR A 157 -28.63 14.02 -12.13
CA TYR A 157 -27.93 14.80 -13.16
C TYR A 157 -27.21 13.89 -14.16
N ALA A 158 -26.46 12.90 -13.68
CA ALA A 158 -25.69 11.99 -14.53
C ALA A 158 -26.60 11.12 -15.44
N ARG A 159 -27.76 10.69 -14.93
CA ARG A 159 -28.77 9.97 -15.73
C ARG A 159 -29.41 10.84 -16.80
N ALA A 160 -29.72 12.09 -16.48
CA ALA A 160 -30.30 13.05 -17.43
C ALA A 160 -29.27 13.53 -18.48
N ASN A 161 -27.98 13.40 -18.20
CA ASN A 161 -26.91 13.88 -19.04
C ASN A 161 -25.81 12.82 -19.24
N PRO A 162 -26.11 11.67 -19.88
CA PRO A 162 -25.15 10.58 -20.02
C PRO A 162 -23.91 11.03 -20.81
N GLY A 163 -22.71 10.76 -20.27
CA GLY A 163 -21.42 11.09 -20.87
C GLY A 163 -21.01 12.56 -20.76
N LYS A 164 -21.83 13.44 -20.17
CA LYS A 164 -21.48 14.87 -19.97
C LYS A 164 -20.49 15.08 -18.80
N LEU A 165 -20.51 14.19 -17.81
CA LEU A 165 -19.55 14.21 -16.72
C LEU A 165 -18.34 13.34 -17.03
N SER A 166 -17.15 13.87 -16.72
CA SER A 166 -15.89 13.16 -16.72
C SER A 166 -15.54 12.68 -15.29
N MET A 167 -15.05 11.45 -15.18
CA MET A 167 -14.60 10.85 -13.93
C MET A 167 -13.10 10.65 -13.96
N ALA A 168 -12.37 11.37 -13.09
CA ALA A 168 -10.93 11.19 -12.95
C ALA A 168 -10.59 9.98 -12.09
N SER A 169 -9.43 9.34 -12.37
CA SER A 169 -8.83 8.35 -11.48
C SER A 169 -7.31 8.48 -11.44
N SER A 170 -6.69 7.82 -10.47
CA SER A 170 -5.22 7.71 -10.40
C SER A 170 -4.63 6.69 -11.39
N GLY A 171 -5.45 6.19 -12.32
CA GLY A 171 -5.08 5.27 -13.39
C GLY A 171 -5.98 4.04 -13.43
N ASN A 172 -5.95 3.34 -14.57
CA ASN A 172 -6.71 2.12 -14.78
C ASN A 172 -6.33 1.05 -13.72
N GLY A 173 -7.33 0.38 -13.15
CA GLY A 173 -7.12 -0.67 -12.15
C GLY A 173 -6.84 -0.17 -10.73
N THR A 174 -6.92 1.12 -10.46
CA THR A 174 -6.87 1.64 -9.09
C THR A 174 -8.23 1.50 -8.39
N SER A 175 -8.27 1.53 -7.04
CA SER A 175 -9.52 1.56 -6.29
C SER A 175 -10.40 2.74 -6.68
N ILE A 176 -9.80 3.86 -7.04
CA ILE A 176 -10.45 5.09 -7.49
C ILE A 176 -11.22 4.86 -8.80
N HIS A 177 -10.58 4.15 -9.76
CA HIS A 177 -11.24 3.73 -11.01
C HIS A 177 -12.40 2.79 -10.71
N LEU A 178 -12.13 1.69 -9.98
CA LEU A 178 -13.13 0.63 -9.73
C LEU A 178 -14.30 1.11 -8.85
N ALA A 179 -14.08 2.03 -7.92
CA ALA A 179 -15.17 2.65 -7.15
C ALA A 179 -16.12 3.42 -8.06
N GLY A 180 -15.58 4.17 -9.02
CA GLY A 180 -16.39 4.87 -10.00
C GLY A 180 -17.13 3.94 -10.97
N GLU A 181 -16.48 2.88 -11.47
CA GLU A 181 -17.11 1.88 -12.34
C GLU A 181 -18.22 1.11 -11.60
N LEU A 182 -18.00 0.74 -10.34
CA LEU A 182 -19.02 0.13 -9.50
C LEU A 182 -20.21 1.08 -9.28
N PHE A 183 -19.92 2.37 -9.01
CA PHE A 183 -20.96 3.39 -8.87
C PHE A 183 -21.78 3.52 -10.16
N LYS A 184 -21.14 3.60 -11.34
CA LYS A 184 -21.84 3.65 -12.63
C LYS A 184 -22.74 2.43 -12.83
N SER A 185 -22.23 1.24 -12.55
CA SER A 185 -22.95 -0.03 -12.68
C SER A 185 -24.19 -0.06 -11.75
N MET A 186 -24.03 0.28 -10.48
CA MET A 186 -25.11 0.23 -9.48
C MET A 186 -26.17 1.33 -9.68
N THR A 187 -25.79 2.47 -10.26
CA THR A 187 -26.69 3.60 -10.46
C THR A 187 -27.27 3.69 -11.89
N GLY A 188 -26.79 2.91 -12.83
CA GLY A 188 -27.15 3.03 -14.24
C GLY A 188 -26.77 4.40 -14.84
N THR A 189 -25.67 4.99 -14.38
CA THR A 189 -25.11 6.25 -14.89
C THR A 189 -23.96 6.00 -15.83
N PHE A 190 -23.66 6.99 -16.68
CA PHE A 190 -22.50 6.94 -17.57
C PHE A 190 -21.66 8.20 -17.42
N MET A 191 -20.35 8.02 -17.14
CA MET A 191 -19.34 9.06 -17.05
C MET A 191 -18.12 8.65 -17.86
N THR A 192 -17.52 9.59 -18.57
CA THR A 192 -16.27 9.32 -19.31
C THR A 192 -15.10 9.22 -18.33
N HIS A 193 -14.41 8.08 -18.32
CA HIS A 193 -13.26 7.87 -17.45
C HIS A 193 -12.00 8.51 -18.02
N ILE A 194 -11.30 9.33 -17.19
CA ILE A 194 -10.03 10.00 -17.52
C ILE A 194 -8.96 9.50 -16.55
N PRO A 195 -8.09 8.57 -16.99
CA PRO A 195 -7.03 8.02 -16.14
C PRO A 195 -5.80 8.94 -16.08
N TYR A 196 -5.29 9.18 -14.88
CA TYR A 196 -4.05 9.90 -14.60
C TYR A 196 -2.94 8.95 -14.11
N ARG A 197 -1.71 9.46 -13.99
CA ARG A 197 -0.58 8.69 -13.44
C ARG A 197 -0.51 8.69 -11.91
N GLY A 198 -1.61 9.07 -11.21
CA GLY A 198 -1.72 9.17 -9.76
C GLY A 198 -2.75 10.22 -9.33
N SER A 199 -3.13 10.24 -8.04
CA SER A 199 -4.12 11.20 -7.52
C SER A 199 -3.63 12.64 -7.57
N GLY A 200 -2.32 12.91 -7.38
CA GLY A 200 -1.79 14.28 -7.40
C GLY A 200 -2.22 15.06 -8.63
N PRO A 201 -1.82 14.66 -9.86
CA PRO A 201 -2.23 15.35 -11.09
C PRO A 201 -3.74 15.30 -11.33
N ALA A 202 -4.44 14.23 -10.96
CA ALA A 202 -5.90 14.14 -11.08
C ALA A 202 -6.64 15.17 -10.21
N LEU A 203 -6.16 15.37 -8.98
CA LEU A 203 -6.71 16.37 -8.06
C LEU A 203 -6.49 17.80 -8.54
N LEU A 204 -5.35 18.11 -9.16
CA LEU A 204 -5.10 19.42 -9.75
C LEU A 204 -6.14 19.74 -10.83
N ASP A 205 -6.42 18.79 -11.72
CA ASP A 205 -7.43 18.96 -12.78
C ASP A 205 -8.86 19.01 -12.23
N LEU A 206 -9.14 18.25 -11.17
CA LEU A 206 -10.45 18.29 -10.50
C LEU A 206 -10.68 19.66 -9.84
N ILE A 207 -9.67 20.19 -9.12
CA ILE A 207 -9.72 21.53 -8.53
C ILE A 207 -9.83 22.62 -9.59
N GLY A 208 -9.16 22.45 -10.72
CA GLY A 208 -9.24 23.35 -11.88
C GLY A 208 -10.54 23.25 -12.68
N GLY A 209 -11.43 22.29 -12.36
CA GLY A 209 -12.68 22.06 -13.08
C GLY A 209 -12.52 21.40 -14.46
N ASN A 210 -11.31 20.90 -14.80
CA ASN A 210 -11.03 20.20 -16.07
C ASN A 210 -11.66 18.80 -16.12
N VAL A 211 -11.92 18.21 -14.94
CA VAL A 211 -12.70 16.99 -14.77
C VAL A 211 -13.78 17.22 -13.70
N ASP A 212 -14.79 16.36 -13.64
CA ASP A 212 -16.01 16.66 -12.88
C ASP A 212 -16.09 15.96 -11.52
N VAL A 213 -15.74 14.69 -11.45
CA VAL A 213 -15.88 13.87 -10.25
C VAL A 213 -14.69 12.93 -10.09
N MET A 214 -14.36 12.60 -8.86
CA MET A 214 -13.36 11.58 -8.51
C MET A 214 -13.80 10.82 -7.27
N PHE A 215 -13.51 9.53 -7.21
CA PHE A 215 -13.67 8.68 -6.01
C PHE A 215 -12.29 8.50 -5.35
N ASP A 216 -11.67 9.62 -4.94
CA ASP A 216 -10.28 9.64 -4.51
C ASP A 216 -10.06 9.04 -3.13
N ASN A 217 -8.84 8.61 -2.84
CA ASN A 217 -8.47 8.20 -1.49
C ASN A 217 -8.55 9.39 -0.51
N LEU A 218 -9.16 9.19 0.66
CA LEU A 218 -9.43 10.28 1.59
C LEU A 218 -8.18 11.08 2.01
N PRO A 219 -7.00 10.49 2.32
CA PRO A 219 -5.83 11.26 2.72
C PRO A 219 -5.35 12.28 1.69
N SER A 220 -5.48 12.00 0.40
CA SER A 220 -5.07 12.93 -0.67
C SER A 220 -6.08 14.05 -0.89
N SER A 221 -7.38 13.78 -0.76
CA SER A 221 -8.46 14.76 -0.97
C SER A 221 -8.78 15.59 0.27
N LEU A 222 -8.58 15.07 1.48
CA LEU A 222 -9.01 15.71 2.72
C LEU A 222 -8.52 17.15 2.91
N PRO A 223 -7.25 17.49 2.60
CA PRO A 223 -6.80 18.88 2.68
C PRO A 223 -7.59 19.82 1.77
N GLN A 224 -7.98 19.38 0.58
CA GLN A 224 -8.73 20.17 -0.39
C GLN A 224 -10.20 20.28 -0.01
N ILE A 225 -10.76 19.26 0.63
CA ILE A 225 -12.10 19.27 1.22
C ILE A 225 -12.14 20.28 2.37
N LYS A 226 -11.18 20.22 3.31
CA LYS A 226 -11.07 21.18 4.43
C LYS A 226 -10.85 22.63 3.97
N ALA A 227 -10.13 22.80 2.85
CA ALA A 227 -9.92 24.12 2.24
C ALA A 227 -11.15 24.62 1.42
N GLY A 228 -12.25 23.86 1.35
CA GLY A 228 -13.45 24.20 0.61
C GLY A 228 -13.32 24.15 -0.91
N LYS A 229 -12.18 23.71 -1.45
CA LYS A 229 -11.97 23.59 -2.91
C LYS A 229 -12.70 22.39 -3.52
N LEU A 230 -12.85 21.32 -2.74
CA LEU A 230 -13.60 20.13 -3.11
C LEU A 230 -14.79 19.94 -2.18
N LYS A 231 -15.93 19.62 -2.75
CA LYS A 231 -17.13 19.18 -2.05
C LYS A 231 -17.12 17.66 -1.95
N ALA A 232 -17.17 17.13 -0.73
CA ALA A 232 -17.32 15.71 -0.46
C ALA A 232 -18.82 15.36 -0.42
N PHE A 233 -19.18 14.23 -1.03
CA PHE A 233 -20.57 13.76 -1.08
C PHE A 233 -20.78 12.53 -0.20
N ALA A 234 -19.88 11.55 -0.27
CA ALA A 234 -19.96 10.32 0.49
C ALA A 234 -18.62 9.59 0.48
N VAL A 235 -18.39 8.74 1.48
CA VAL A 235 -17.27 7.77 1.49
C VAL A 235 -17.71 6.44 0.88
N THR A 236 -16.75 5.71 0.31
CA THR A 236 -17.01 4.43 -0.37
C THR A 236 -16.89 3.21 0.54
N SER A 237 -16.49 3.41 1.79
CA SER A 237 -16.41 2.36 2.81
C SER A 237 -17.79 2.01 3.37
N ALA A 238 -17.93 0.79 3.93
CA ALA A 238 -19.14 0.34 4.60
C ALA A 238 -19.48 1.16 5.87
N GLN A 239 -18.51 1.91 6.40
CA GLN A 239 -18.67 2.76 7.58
C GLN A 239 -18.15 4.17 7.28
N ARG A 240 -18.72 5.19 7.95
CA ARG A 240 -18.23 6.58 7.86
C ARG A 240 -16.79 6.69 8.36
N SER A 241 -16.07 7.67 7.84
CA SER A 241 -14.71 7.99 8.32
C SER A 241 -14.74 8.98 9.47
N ALA A 242 -14.01 8.67 10.55
CA ALA A 242 -13.86 9.63 11.66
C ALA A 242 -13.14 10.93 11.26
N ALA A 243 -12.34 10.92 10.18
CA ALA A 243 -11.68 12.12 9.66
C ALA A 243 -12.62 13.02 8.84
N LEU A 244 -13.81 12.50 8.46
CA LEU A 244 -14.83 13.23 7.69
C LEU A 244 -16.24 12.77 8.16
N PRO A 245 -16.62 13.03 9.43
CA PRO A 245 -17.81 12.45 10.07
C PRO A 245 -19.13 12.88 9.43
N ASP A 246 -19.15 14.06 8.82
CA ASP A 246 -20.35 14.61 8.17
C ASP A 246 -20.64 13.96 6.81
N ALA A 247 -19.65 13.31 6.18
CA ALA A 247 -19.86 12.59 4.93
C ALA A 247 -20.49 11.22 5.20
N PRO A 248 -21.69 10.94 4.66
CA PRO A 248 -22.31 9.63 4.77
C PRO A 248 -21.55 8.59 3.94
N THR A 249 -21.88 7.32 4.09
CA THR A 249 -21.47 6.28 3.14
C THR A 249 -22.31 6.36 1.85
N LEU A 250 -21.80 5.78 0.75
CA LEU A 250 -22.61 5.66 -0.49
C LEU A 250 -23.84 4.78 -0.30
N GLU A 251 -23.79 3.81 0.61
CA GLU A 251 -24.98 3.03 0.98
C GLU A 251 -26.04 3.90 1.63
N GLU A 252 -25.65 4.77 2.57
CA GLU A 252 -26.60 5.70 3.25
C GLU A 252 -27.15 6.76 2.28
N ALA A 253 -26.27 7.43 1.55
CA ALA A 253 -26.63 8.61 0.73
C ALA A 253 -27.24 8.26 -0.62
N GLY A 254 -26.79 7.18 -1.25
CA GLY A 254 -27.22 6.78 -2.59
C GLY A 254 -28.10 5.53 -2.62
N LYS A 255 -28.44 4.95 -1.44
CA LYS A 255 -29.16 3.67 -1.31
C LYS A 255 -28.48 2.52 -2.05
N LEU A 256 -27.14 2.58 -2.17
CA LEU A 256 -26.31 1.59 -2.90
C LEU A 256 -25.95 0.45 -1.94
N LYS A 257 -26.88 -0.46 -1.72
CA LYS A 257 -26.73 -1.56 -0.75
C LYS A 257 -25.49 -2.39 -1.01
N GLY A 258 -24.63 -2.53 0.03
CA GLY A 258 -23.41 -3.31 -0.01
C GLY A 258 -22.27 -2.64 -0.80
N PHE A 259 -22.35 -1.34 -1.07
CA PHE A 259 -21.25 -0.61 -1.68
C PHE A 259 -20.04 -0.56 -0.73
N ASP A 260 -18.95 -1.24 -1.09
CA ASP A 260 -17.66 -1.18 -0.38
C ASP A 260 -16.51 -1.30 -1.37
N ALA A 261 -15.89 -0.16 -1.66
CA ALA A 261 -14.73 -0.02 -2.53
C ALA A 261 -13.59 0.74 -1.83
N SER A 262 -13.21 0.26 -0.66
CA SER A 262 -12.10 0.81 0.14
C SER A 262 -10.75 0.45 -0.48
N SER A 263 -9.73 1.25 -0.19
CA SER A 263 -8.35 1.04 -0.60
C SER A 263 -7.49 0.54 0.55
N TRP A 264 -6.32 -0.01 0.22
CA TRP A 264 -5.28 -0.34 1.18
C TRP A 264 -3.88 -0.18 0.57
N PHE A 265 -2.90 0.00 1.44
CA PHE A 265 -1.50 0.23 1.12
C PHE A 265 -0.62 -0.59 2.03
N GLY A 266 0.39 -1.25 1.47
CA GLY A 266 1.29 -2.10 2.23
C GLY A 266 2.71 -2.12 1.67
N LEU A 267 3.66 -2.44 2.51
CA LEU A 267 5.05 -2.64 2.10
C LEU A 267 5.26 -4.08 1.65
N LEU A 268 5.94 -4.22 0.51
CA LEU A 268 6.37 -5.49 -0.07
C LEU A 268 7.83 -5.40 -0.51
N ALA A 269 8.47 -6.55 -0.61
CA ALA A 269 9.82 -6.72 -1.16
C ALA A 269 9.78 -7.72 -2.33
N PRO A 270 10.85 -7.88 -3.13
CA PRO A 270 10.99 -9.00 -4.06
C PRO A 270 10.85 -10.35 -3.36
N ALA A 271 10.26 -11.35 -4.01
CA ALA A 271 9.86 -12.63 -3.39
C ALA A 271 10.98 -13.35 -2.63
N ALA A 272 12.21 -13.34 -3.17
CA ALA A 272 13.35 -14.04 -2.57
C ALA A 272 14.11 -13.20 -1.50
N THR A 273 13.54 -12.07 -1.05
CA THR A 273 14.15 -11.26 0.03
C THR A 273 14.25 -12.10 1.32
N PRO A 274 15.44 -12.12 1.98
CA PRO A 274 15.66 -12.91 3.19
C PRO A 274 14.57 -12.64 4.26
N PRO A 275 13.99 -13.71 4.85
CA PRO A 275 12.90 -13.57 5.83
C PRO A 275 13.27 -12.72 7.06
N GLU A 276 14.52 -12.73 7.46
CA GLU A 276 15.02 -11.89 8.57
C GLU A 276 14.98 -10.39 8.23
N ILE A 277 15.23 -10.00 6.98
CA ILE A 277 15.10 -8.61 6.52
C ILE A 277 13.61 -8.21 6.52
N VAL A 278 12.74 -9.06 5.95
CA VAL A 278 11.29 -8.86 5.94
C VAL A 278 10.74 -8.66 7.36
N SER A 279 11.13 -9.54 8.29
CA SER A 279 10.70 -9.50 9.69
C SER A 279 11.19 -8.23 10.41
N ARG A 280 12.45 -7.84 10.22
CA ARG A 280 13.01 -6.62 10.82
C ARG A 280 12.28 -5.36 10.34
N ILE A 281 12.01 -5.24 9.03
CA ILE A 281 11.26 -4.10 8.49
C ILE A 281 9.85 -4.09 9.06
N GLN A 282 9.17 -5.25 9.08
CA GLN A 282 7.81 -5.36 9.61
C GLN A 282 7.73 -4.90 11.07
N GLN A 283 8.65 -5.36 11.92
CA GLN A 283 8.66 -5.01 13.34
C GLN A 283 8.81 -3.49 13.56
N GLU A 284 9.72 -2.83 12.82
CA GLU A 284 9.92 -1.39 12.96
C GLU A 284 8.75 -0.58 12.39
N VAL A 285 8.13 -1.04 11.29
CA VAL A 285 6.89 -0.41 10.78
C VAL A 285 5.76 -0.57 11.78
N ALA A 286 5.51 -1.77 12.30
CA ALA A 286 4.45 -2.02 13.28
C ALA A 286 4.64 -1.18 14.55
N LYS A 287 5.86 -1.09 15.06
CA LYS A 287 6.22 -0.25 16.21
C LYS A 287 5.95 1.23 15.91
N SER A 288 6.36 1.73 14.76
CA SER A 288 6.14 3.11 14.34
C SER A 288 4.64 3.42 14.23
N LEU A 289 3.86 2.59 13.53
CA LEU A 289 2.42 2.75 13.37
C LEU A 289 1.64 2.65 14.70
N GLY A 290 2.20 1.98 15.71
CA GLY A 290 1.66 1.88 17.06
C GLY A 290 1.90 3.11 17.92
N THR A 291 2.80 4.03 17.53
CA THR A 291 3.05 5.25 18.31
C THR A 291 1.86 6.21 18.23
N ALA A 292 1.54 6.90 19.33
CA ALA A 292 0.42 7.84 19.39
C ALA A 292 0.52 8.91 18.28
N ALA A 293 1.71 9.49 18.09
CA ALA A 293 1.93 10.56 17.11
C ALA A 293 1.62 10.12 15.66
N ILE A 294 2.12 8.96 15.22
CA ILE A 294 1.88 8.45 13.86
C ILE A 294 0.43 8.00 13.72
N LYS A 295 -0.10 7.30 14.73
CA LYS A 295 -1.49 6.81 14.71
C LYS A 295 -2.49 7.96 14.61
N GLU A 296 -2.37 8.99 15.45
CA GLU A 296 -3.24 10.17 15.42
C GLU A 296 -3.13 10.93 14.09
N LYS A 297 -1.90 11.13 13.59
CA LYS A 297 -1.67 11.77 12.29
C LYS A 297 -2.37 11.01 11.16
N MET A 298 -2.25 9.67 11.10
CA MET A 298 -2.86 8.86 10.07
C MET A 298 -4.38 8.85 10.18
N LEU A 299 -4.92 8.65 11.40
CA LEU A 299 -6.37 8.70 11.64
C LEU A 299 -6.96 10.07 11.29
N GLY A 300 -6.27 11.17 11.63
CA GLY A 300 -6.67 12.53 11.25
C GLY A 300 -6.67 12.79 9.75
N GLN A 301 -6.00 11.97 8.97
CA GLN A 301 -6.01 11.96 7.51
C GLN A 301 -7.01 10.94 6.91
N GLY A 302 -7.69 10.16 7.74
CA GLY A 302 -8.61 9.10 7.30
C GLY A 302 -7.92 7.79 6.90
N ALA A 303 -6.66 7.61 7.25
CA ALA A 303 -5.93 6.35 7.09
C ALA A 303 -5.96 5.57 8.41
N ILE A 304 -6.37 4.31 8.36
CA ILE A 304 -6.43 3.40 9.51
C ILE A 304 -5.16 2.56 9.53
N PRO A 305 -4.18 2.83 10.42
CA PRO A 305 -2.92 2.10 10.47
C PRO A 305 -3.13 0.65 10.91
N SER A 306 -2.29 -0.27 10.41
CA SER A 306 -2.35 -1.70 10.73
C SER A 306 -1.06 -2.21 11.36
N GLY A 307 -0.01 -2.50 10.59
CA GLY A 307 1.24 -3.09 11.09
C GLY A 307 1.15 -4.60 11.35
N ASN A 308 0.26 -5.31 10.64
CA ASN A 308 0.08 -6.76 10.78
C ASN A 308 1.33 -7.56 10.38
N THR A 309 1.35 -8.86 10.73
CA THR A 309 2.46 -9.75 10.36
C THR A 309 2.47 -10.06 8.86
N PRO A 310 3.61 -10.52 8.28
CA PRO A 310 3.69 -10.92 6.88
C PRO A 310 2.66 -12.00 6.50
N ALA A 311 2.42 -12.98 7.39
CA ALA A 311 1.42 -14.02 7.17
C ALA A 311 0.01 -13.45 7.12
N GLN A 312 -0.37 -12.61 8.08
CA GLN A 312 -1.68 -11.93 8.11
C GLN A 312 -1.87 -11.03 6.88
N PHE A 313 -0.81 -10.37 6.42
CA PHE A 313 -0.89 -9.53 5.22
C PHE A 313 -1.05 -10.37 3.94
N THR A 314 -0.38 -11.53 3.88
CA THR A 314 -0.57 -12.50 2.78
C THR A 314 -2.02 -12.99 2.72
N ASP A 315 -2.59 -13.39 3.86
CA ASP A 315 -3.99 -13.84 3.93
C ASP A 315 -4.96 -12.74 3.53
N PHE A 316 -4.69 -11.51 3.97
CA PHE A 316 -5.47 -10.33 3.59
C PHE A 316 -5.43 -10.09 2.06
N ILE A 317 -4.24 -10.12 1.44
CA ILE A 317 -4.10 -9.98 -0.03
C ILE A 317 -4.89 -11.06 -0.75
N ASN A 318 -4.83 -12.31 -0.29
CA ASN A 318 -5.57 -13.42 -0.90
C ASN A 318 -7.09 -13.25 -0.80
N ALA A 319 -7.59 -12.71 0.30
CA ALA A 319 -9.01 -12.36 0.45
C ALA A 319 -9.41 -11.21 -0.49
N GLU A 320 -8.58 -10.19 -0.58
CA GLU A 320 -8.79 -9.04 -1.45
C GLU A 320 -8.78 -9.41 -2.94
N HIS A 321 -7.94 -10.35 -3.37
CA HIS A 321 -8.01 -10.90 -4.74
C HIS A 321 -9.39 -11.43 -5.09
N LYS A 322 -10.02 -12.19 -4.18
CA LYS A 322 -11.37 -12.75 -4.40
C LYS A 322 -12.43 -11.66 -4.43
N LYS A 323 -12.37 -10.70 -3.49
CA LYS A 323 -13.28 -9.56 -3.43
C LYS A 323 -13.24 -8.75 -4.71
N TRP A 324 -12.05 -8.32 -5.13
CA TRP A 324 -11.90 -7.44 -6.27
C TRP A 324 -12.13 -8.13 -7.62
N ALA A 325 -11.87 -9.42 -7.75
CA ALA A 325 -12.28 -10.18 -8.94
C ALA A 325 -13.81 -10.12 -9.14
N GLN A 326 -14.59 -10.20 -8.05
CA GLN A 326 -16.03 -10.02 -8.10
C GLN A 326 -16.43 -8.58 -8.45
N VAL A 327 -15.77 -7.57 -7.87
CA VAL A 327 -16.02 -6.16 -8.18
C VAL A 327 -15.74 -5.86 -9.66
N VAL A 328 -14.60 -6.32 -10.21
CA VAL A 328 -14.27 -6.18 -11.64
C VAL A 328 -15.37 -6.80 -12.51
N LYS A 329 -15.83 -8.00 -12.17
CA LYS A 329 -16.90 -8.68 -12.91
C LYS A 329 -18.20 -7.90 -12.88
N VAL A 330 -18.63 -7.42 -11.69
CA VAL A 330 -19.93 -6.71 -11.52
C VAL A 330 -19.89 -5.31 -12.11
N SER A 331 -18.78 -4.59 -11.97
CA SER A 331 -18.63 -3.24 -12.52
C SER A 331 -18.55 -3.21 -14.05
N GLY A 332 -18.18 -4.34 -14.68
CA GLY A 332 -17.93 -4.40 -16.11
C GLY A 332 -16.71 -3.61 -16.58
N ALA A 333 -15.84 -3.20 -15.63
CA ALA A 333 -14.62 -2.47 -15.93
C ALA A 333 -13.71 -3.25 -16.88
N LYS A 334 -13.14 -2.57 -17.87
CA LYS A 334 -12.19 -3.14 -18.84
C LYS A 334 -11.00 -2.19 -18.99
N VAL A 335 -9.86 -2.76 -19.31
CA VAL A 335 -8.65 -2.04 -19.74
C VAL A 335 -8.24 -2.67 -21.06
N ASP A 336 -8.20 -1.84 -22.09
CA ASP A 336 -7.82 -2.25 -23.45
C ASP A 336 -6.31 -2.48 -23.56
#